data_3561702f7e3cd5c8efbfd35f8559ef2b
#
_entry.id   3561702f7e3cd5c8efbfd35f8559ef2b
#
_cell.length_a   1.000
_cell.length_b   1.000
_cell.length_c   1.000
_cell.angle_alpha   90.00
_cell.angle_beta   90.00
_cell.angle_gamma   90.00
#
_symmetry.space_group_name_H-M   'P 1'
#
loop_
_entity.id
_entity.type
_entity.pdbx_description
1 polymer ?
#
loop_
_entity_poly.entity_id
_entity_poly.type
_entity_poly.pdbx_seq_one_letter_code
_entity_poly.pdbx_strand_id
1 'polypeptide(L)'
;MLFGLVGSEMCIRDSRYLGDYVKRQTGADLLLWGGSCIVHEEFKAEVLLNLKHQHPEAKVLVHPESPASVIELADIVGSTSQLILAAQELDSSFFIVATEEGILHKMRQSTPGKTFVAAPTAGEGATCVSCAHCPWMKMNDLQRLIAVLKAKDTQVHIDEAIRVRAAVPIQRMVAYGQQRG
;
A
#
# COMPACT_ATOMS: atom_id res chain seq x y z
N MET A 1 -7.75 -18.23 -18.45
CA MET A 1 -6.36 -17.95 -18.86
C MET A 1 -6.13 -16.47 -18.86
N LEU A 2 -5.79 -16.06 -17.75
CA LEU A 2 -5.96 -14.87 -17.29
C LEU A 2 -4.99 -13.91 -17.28
N PHE A 3 -4.12 -14.13 -17.57
CA PHE A 3 -3.10 -13.71 -16.79
C PHE A 3 -2.06 -13.23 -17.62
N GLY A 4 -2.49 -12.71 -18.65
CA GLY A 4 -1.60 -12.03 -19.49
C GLY A 4 -0.55 -11.31 -18.70
N LEU A 5 0.54 -11.36 -19.14
CA LEU A 5 1.72 -10.60 -18.89
C LEU A 5 1.51 -9.19 -18.31
N VAL A 6 0.31 -8.65 -18.49
CA VAL A 6 -0.05 -7.34 -17.98
C VAL A 6 -0.02 -7.27 -16.47
N GLY A 7 -0.60 -8.22 -15.79
CA GLY A 7 -0.55 -8.26 -14.32
C GLY A 7 0.84 -8.56 -13.80
N SER A 8 1.59 -9.43 -14.45
CA SER A 8 2.97 -9.72 -14.08
C SER A 8 3.90 -8.53 -14.31
N GLU A 9 3.73 -7.81 -15.42
CA GLU A 9 4.51 -6.59 -15.69
C GLU A 9 4.23 -5.50 -14.68
N MET A 10 3.01 -5.37 -14.19
CA MET A 10 2.67 -4.45 -13.12
C MET A 10 3.32 -4.84 -11.78
N CYS A 11 3.23 -6.10 -11.41
CA CYS A 11 3.85 -6.62 -10.19
C CYS A 11 5.39 -6.52 -10.21
N ILE A 12 6.00 -6.64 -11.37
CA ILE A 12 7.44 -6.46 -11.55
C ILE A 12 7.89 -5.06 -11.15
N ARG A 13 7.03 -4.06 -11.33
CA ARG A 13 7.41 -2.67 -11.10
C ARG A 13 7.19 -2.20 -9.68
N ASP A 14 6.17 -2.72 -9.01
CA ASP A 14 5.67 -2.06 -7.82
C ASP A 14 6.40 -2.49 -6.55
N SER A 15 6.52 -3.78 -6.28
CA SER A 15 7.15 -4.23 -5.05
C SER A 15 7.36 -5.75 -5.07
N ARG A 16 8.48 -6.18 -4.49
CA ARG A 16 8.72 -7.62 -4.26
C ARG A 16 7.64 -8.25 -3.40
N TYR A 17 7.10 -7.53 -2.42
CA TYR A 17 6.08 -8.03 -1.51
C TYR A 17 4.71 -8.13 -2.16
N LEU A 18 4.27 -7.10 -2.91
CA LEU A 18 3.03 -7.18 -3.66
C LEU A 18 3.07 -8.31 -4.69
N GLY A 19 4.16 -8.42 -5.43
CA GLY A 19 4.32 -9.50 -6.40
C GLY A 19 4.35 -10.88 -5.75
N ASP A 20 5.01 -11.05 -4.60
CA ASP A 20 4.99 -12.30 -3.83
C ASP A 20 3.56 -12.63 -3.33
N TYR A 21 2.85 -11.64 -2.82
CA TYR A 21 1.45 -11.80 -2.42
C TYR A 21 0.58 -12.27 -3.59
N VAL A 22 0.65 -11.59 -4.73
CA VAL A 22 -0.12 -11.98 -5.93
C VAL A 22 0.27 -13.38 -6.41
N LYS A 23 1.55 -13.71 -6.42
CA LYS A 23 2.05 -15.03 -6.79
C LYS A 23 1.46 -16.12 -5.89
N ARG A 24 1.42 -15.90 -4.58
CA ARG A 24 0.82 -16.84 -3.61
C ARG A 24 -0.68 -17.00 -3.81
N GLN A 25 -1.40 -15.90 -4.09
CA GLN A 25 -2.85 -15.93 -4.27
C GLN A 25 -3.30 -16.57 -5.59
N THR A 26 -2.49 -16.44 -6.63
CA THR A 26 -2.89 -16.81 -8.00
C THR A 26 -2.14 -18.02 -8.56
N GLY A 27 -0.99 -18.39 -7.98
CA GLY A 27 -0.06 -19.36 -8.55
C GLY A 27 0.63 -18.90 -9.83
N ALA A 28 0.49 -17.61 -10.19
CA ALA A 28 1.10 -17.07 -11.40
C ALA A 28 2.62 -17.09 -11.33
N ASP A 29 3.27 -17.40 -12.44
CA ASP A 29 4.73 -17.27 -12.56
C ASP A 29 5.08 -15.82 -12.83
N LEU A 30 5.57 -15.14 -11.78
CA LEU A 30 5.91 -13.71 -11.80
C LEU A 30 7.41 -13.51 -11.61
N LEU A 31 7.99 -12.71 -12.48
CA LEU A 31 9.33 -12.17 -12.26
C LEU A 31 9.20 -10.94 -11.37
N LEU A 32 9.78 -11.00 -10.16
CA LEU A 32 9.68 -9.93 -9.18
C LEU A 32 10.91 -9.01 -9.23
N TRP A 33 10.67 -7.71 -9.24
CA TRP A 33 11.73 -6.74 -9.01
C TRP A 33 12.03 -6.64 -7.51
N GLY A 34 13.32 -6.53 -7.15
CA GLY A 34 13.77 -6.53 -5.76
C GLY A 34 13.46 -5.26 -4.96
N GLY A 35 12.78 -4.28 -5.54
CA GLY A 35 12.37 -3.06 -4.83
C GLY A 35 11.21 -3.29 -3.88
N SER A 36 11.06 -2.39 -2.91
CA SER A 36 10.00 -2.43 -1.90
C SER A 36 9.52 -1.02 -1.55
N CYS A 37 8.29 -0.93 -1.03
CA CYS A 37 7.80 0.31 -0.45
C CYS A 37 8.44 0.52 0.92
N ILE A 38 9.12 1.65 1.10
CA ILE A 38 9.83 1.98 2.34
C ILE A 38 8.91 1.95 3.59
N VAL A 39 7.64 2.30 3.43
CA VAL A 39 6.68 2.29 4.54
C VAL A 39 6.29 0.87 4.91
N HIS A 40 5.88 0.08 3.92
CA HIS A 40 5.32 -1.25 4.18
C HIS A 40 6.39 -2.26 4.58
N GLU A 41 7.62 -2.10 4.10
CA GLU A 41 8.77 -2.95 4.49
C GLU A 41 9.14 -2.82 5.97
N GLU A 42 8.86 -1.65 6.56
CA GLU A 42 9.20 -1.38 7.96
C GLU A 42 8.27 -2.05 8.97
N PHE A 43 7.08 -2.52 8.58
CA PHE A 43 6.21 -3.23 9.50
C PHE A 43 6.84 -4.53 9.98
N LYS A 44 6.77 -4.78 11.30
CA LYS A 44 7.35 -5.95 11.95
C LYS A 44 6.26 -6.83 12.57
N ALA A 45 6.25 -8.09 12.17
CA ALA A 45 5.23 -9.05 12.64
C ALA A 45 5.21 -9.21 14.16
N GLU A 46 6.39 -9.26 14.80
CA GLU A 46 6.50 -9.41 16.25
C GLU A 46 5.84 -8.25 17.00
N VAL A 47 6.12 -7.00 16.57
CA VAL A 47 5.58 -5.81 17.23
C VAL A 47 4.08 -5.68 16.96
N LEU A 48 3.62 -6.04 15.75
CA LEU A 48 2.20 -6.11 15.42
C LEU A 48 1.48 -7.16 16.26
N LEU A 49 2.08 -8.34 16.46
CA LEU A 49 1.52 -9.40 17.29
C LEU A 49 1.38 -8.96 18.75
N ASN A 50 2.40 -8.27 19.28
CA ASN A 50 2.34 -7.72 20.64
C ASN A 50 1.21 -6.69 20.79
N LEU A 51 1.00 -5.82 19.79
CA LEU A 51 -0.11 -4.88 19.79
C LEU A 51 -1.47 -5.59 19.70
N LYS A 52 -1.56 -6.64 18.88
CA LYS A 52 -2.77 -7.48 18.76
C LYS A 52 -3.09 -8.20 20.08
N HIS A 53 -2.07 -8.64 20.85
CA HIS A 53 -2.28 -9.23 22.19
C HIS A 53 -2.80 -8.21 23.21
N GLN A 54 -2.39 -6.95 23.10
CA GLN A 54 -2.91 -5.87 23.95
C GLN A 54 -4.35 -5.47 23.59
N HIS A 55 -4.75 -5.71 22.33
CA HIS A 55 -6.06 -5.40 21.79
C HIS A 55 -6.65 -6.62 21.06
N PRO A 56 -7.05 -7.67 21.80
CA PRO A 56 -7.53 -8.92 21.19
C PRO A 56 -8.82 -8.74 20.37
N GLU A 57 -9.59 -7.70 20.64
CA GLU A 57 -10.78 -7.30 19.89
C GLU A 57 -10.47 -6.64 18.55
N ALA A 58 -9.22 -6.18 18.38
CA ALA A 58 -8.84 -5.41 17.20
C ALA A 58 -8.82 -6.26 15.92
N LYS A 59 -9.31 -5.69 14.83
CA LYS A 59 -9.14 -6.23 13.48
C LYS A 59 -7.91 -5.62 12.82
N VAL A 60 -7.10 -6.47 12.22
CA VAL A 60 -5.84 -6.09 11.56
C VAL A 60 -6.06 -5.94 10.06
N LEU A 61 -5.85 -4.74 9.56
CA LEU A 61 -5.97 -4.38 8.14
C LEU A 61 -4.57 -4.15 7.58
N VAL A 62 -4.18 -4.89 6.53
CA VAL A 62 -2.82 -4.87 6.00
C VAL A 62 -2.81 -4.59 4.50
N HIS A 63 -1.91 -3.72 4.06
CA HIS A 63 -1.65 -3.51 2.64
C HIS A 63 -0.77 -4.64 2.08
N PRO A 64 -1.05 -5.17 0.87
CA PRO A 64 -0.35 -6.33 0.32
C PRO A 64 1.13 -6.09 -0.04
N GLU A 65 1.60 -4.85 0.01
CA GLU A 65 3.03 -4.51 -0.09
C GLU A 65 3.83 -4.78 1.18
N SER A 66 3.18 -5.28 2.23
CA SER A 66 3.83 -5.63 3.51
C SER A 66 4.54 -6.98 3.43
N PRO A 67 5.54 -7.23 4.31
CA PRO A 67 6.17 -8.54 4.42
C PRO A 67 5.15 -9.66 4.68
N ALA A 68 5.43 -10.86 4.17
CA ALA A 68 4.53 -12.01 4.30
C ALA A 68 4.15 -12.32 5.76
N SER A 69 5.11 -12.21 6.68
CA SER A 69 4.88 -12.41 8.11
C SER A 69 3.89 -11.42 8.73
N VAL A 70 3.80 -10.21 8.19
CA VAL A 70 2.80 -9.19 8.60
C VAL A 70 1.44 -9.52 7.97
N ILE A 71 1.42 -9.95 6.71
CA ILE A 71 0.21 -10.36 6.00
C ILE A 71 -0.47 -11.55 6.68
N GLU A 72 0.30 -12.48 7.22
CA GLU A 72 -0.21 -13.66 7.96
C GLU A 72 -0.97 -13.31 9.25
N LEU A 73 -0.75 -12.11 9.79
CA LEU A 73 -1.46 -11.62 10.99
C LEU A 73 -2.73 -10.83 10.64
N ALA A 74 -3.00 -10.59 9.35
CA ALA A 74 -4.09 -9.78 8.89
C ALA A 74 -5.46 -10.48 8.98
N ASP A 75 -6.48 -9.75 9.40
CA ASP A 75 -7.87 -10.15 9.21
C ASP A 75 -8.32 -9.82 7.76
N ILE A 76 -7.85 -8.69 7.22
CA ILE A 76 -8.10 -8.29 5.82
C ILE A 76 -6.81 -7.80 5.18
N VAL A 77 -6.57 -8.25 3.96
CA VAL A 77 -5.50 -7.75 3.08
C VAL A 77 -6.11 -7.11 1.85
N GLY A 78 -5.72 -5.87 1.55
CA GLY A 78 -6.27 -5.18 0.39
C GLY A 78 -5.64 -3.82 0.10
N SER A 79 -6.04 -3.25 -1.02
CA SER A 79 -5.71 -1.87 -1.38
C SER A 79 -6.28 -0.88 -0.35
N THR A 80 -5.77 0.34 -0.35
CA THR A 80 -6.27 1.40 0.54
C THR A 80 -7.80 1.58 0.48
N SER A 81 -8.39 1.50 -0.70
CA SER A 81 -9.85 1.58 -0.88
C SER A 81 -10.58 0.39 -0.26
N GLN A 82 -10.03 -0.82 -0.44
CA GLN A 82 -10.59 -2.03 0.15
C GLN A 82 -10.48 -2.02 1.68
N LEU A 83 -9.38 -1.51 2.23
CA LEU A 83 -9.21 -1.39 3.68
C LEU A 83 -10.19 -0.38 4.29
N ILE A 84 -10.47 0.74 3.59
CA ILE A 84 -11.50 1.71 4.02
C ILE A 84 -12.88 1.04 4.02
N LEU A 85 -13.22 0.31 2.96
CA LEU A 85 -14.50 -0.40 2.85
C LEU A 85 -14.63 -1.47 3.93
N ALA A 86 -13.59 -2.28 4.15
CA ALA A 86 -13.56 -3.26 5.21
C ALA A 86 -13.76 -2.64 6.61
N ALA A 87 -13.18 -1.47 6.85
CA ALA A 87 -13.40 -0.75 8.10
C ALA A 87 -14.85 -0.28 8.28
N GLN A 88 -15.59 -0.06 7.19
CA GLN A 88 -17.02 0.27 7.24
C GLN A 88 -17.89 -0.97 7.50
N GLU A 89 -17.60 -2.07 6.83
CA GLU A 89 -18.40 -3.28 6.80
C GLU A 89 -18.20 -4.20 8.01
N LEU A 90 -16.96 -4.26 8.54
CA LEU A 90 -16.65 -5.14 9.66
C LEU A 90 -17.31 -4.65 10.96
N ASP A 91 -17.92 -5.60 11.67
CA ASP A 91 -18.46 -5.36 13.01
C ASP A 91 -17.33 -5.39 14.04
N SER A 92 -16.52 -4.34 14.02
CA SER A 92 -15.46 -4.09 14.99
C SER A 92 -15.37 -2.59 15.24
N SER A 93 -15.07 -2.22 16.48
CA SER A 93 -14.86 -0.82 16.89
C SER A 93 -13.36 -0.43 16.94
N PHE A 94 -12.45 -1.41 16.85
CA PHE A 94 -11.01 -1.17 16.95
C PHE A 94 -10.25 -1.83 15.81
N PHE A 95 -9.39 -1.05 15.15
CA PHE A 95 -8.61 -1.50 14.00
C PHE A 95 -7.13 -1.14 14.14
N ILE A 96 -6.26 -2.10 13.86
CA ILE A 96 -4.82 -1.89 13.66
C ILE A 96 -4.55 -1.87 12.16
N VAL A 97 -3.95 -0.80 11.65
CA VAL A 97 -3.84 -0.58 10.20
C VAL A 97 -2.37 -0.53 9.80
N ALA A 98 -1.94 -1.52 9.03
CA ALA A 98 -0.58 -1.64 8.50
C ALA A 98 -0.52 -1.13 7.06
N THR A 99 -0.54 0.19 6.91
CA THR A 99 -0.29 0.93 5.67
C THR A 99 0.12 2.37 6.01
N GLU A 100 0.28 3.22 5.01
CA GLU A 100 0.64 4.63 5.20
C GLU A 100 -0.41 5.36 6.05
N GLU A 101 0.04 6.09 7.07
CA GLU A 101 -0.81 6.66 8.12
C GLU A 101 -1.86 7.66 7.63
N GLY A 102 -1.63 8.32 6.50
CA GLY A 102 -2.57 9.29 5.93
C GLY A 102 -3.97 8.72 5.67
N ILE A 103 -4.08 7.41 5.46
CA ILE A 103 -5.36 6.73 5.27
C ILE A 103 -6.25 6.80 6.53
N LEU A 104 -5.66 6.85 7.73
CA LEU A 104 -6.39 6.85 8.99
C LEU A 104 -7.32 8.06 9.11
N HIS A 105 -6.91 9.20 8.55
CA HIS A 105 -7.77 10.37 8.51
C HIS A 105 -9.07 10.07 7.76
N LYS A 106 -8.97 9.48 6.58
CA LYS A 106 -10.14 9.13 5.77
C LYS A 106 -10.99 8.03 6.40
N MET A 107 -10.35 7.05 7.05
CA MET A 107 -11.06 6.01 7.81
C MET A 107 -11.88 6.62 8.95
N ARG A 108 -11.29 7.51 9.75
CA ARG A 108 -12.00 8.23 10.83
C ARG A 108 -13.15 9.08 10.33
N GLN A 109 -13.00 9.72 9.17
CA GLN A 109 -14.09 10.48 8.54
C GLN A 109 -15.25 9.59 8.09
N SER A 110 -14.94 8.43 7.49
CA SER A 110 -15.94 7.53 6.92
C SER A 110 -16.65 6.66 7.97
N THR A 111 -16.04 6.48 9.14
CA THR A 111 -16.56 5.64 10.23
C THR A 111 -16.38 6.33 11.58
N PRO A 112 -17.15 7.40 11.86
CA PRO A 112 -17.13 8.07 13.15
C PRO A 112 -17.50 7.09 14.28
N GLY A 113 -16.70 7.09 15.34
CA GLY A 113 -16.89 6.19 16.50
C GLY A 113 -16.07 4.90 16.47
N LYS A 114 -15.38 4.59 15.37
CA LYS A 114 -14.39 3.51 15.32
C LYS A 114 -12.97 4.03 15.62
N THR A 115 -12.17 3.22 16.29
CA THR A 115 -10.79 3.56 16.67
C THR A 115 -9.82 2.95 15.68
N PHE A 116 -8.88 3.76 15.20
CA PHE A 116 -7.84 3.35 14.25
C PHE A 116 -6.46 3.68 14.80
N VAL A 117 -5.60 2.68 14.89
CA VAL A 117 -4.22 2.78 15.32
C VAL A 117 -3.31 2.30 14.20
N ALA A 118 -2.27 3.06 13.90
CA ALA A 118 -1.25 2.61 12.95
C ALA A 118 -0.49 1.41 13.53
N ALA A 119 -0.23 0.42 12.68
CA ALA A 119 0.66 -0.66 13.04
C ALA A 119 2.08 -0.12 13.29
N PRO A 120 2.79 -0.62 14.30
CA PRO A 120 4.14 -0.14 14.58
C PRO A 120 5.13 -0.59 13.51
N THR A 121 6.04 0.32 13.14
CA THR A 121 7.03 0.10 12.09
C THR A 121 8.41 -0.29 12.61
N ALA A 122 8.71 0.00 13.88
CA ALA A 122 10.03 -0.19 14.43
C ALA A 122 10.00 -1.00 15.72
N GLY A 123 11.02 -1.85 15.90
CA GLY A 123 11.35 -2.48 17.18
C GLY A 123 12.07 -1.51 18.13
N GLU A 124 12.36 -1.99 19.33
CA GLU A 124 13.17 -1.27 20.34
C GLU A 124 14.49 -0.78 19.72
N GLY A 125 14.74 0.52 19.76
CA GLY A 125 15.97 1.14 19.25
C GLY A 125 15.84 1.94 17.95
N ALA A 126 14.67 2.01 17.34
CA ALA A 126 14.48 2.88 16.20
C ALA A 126 14.35 4.34 16.62
N THR A 127 15.08 5.20 15.95
CA THR A 127 15.06 6.66 16.18
C THR A 127 13.78 7.35 15.72
N CYS A 128 12.93 6.64 15.00
CA CYS A 128 11.61 7.09 14.59
C CYS A 128 10.53 6.22 15.22
N VAL A 129 9.91 6.72 16.26
CA VAL A 129 8.68 6.12 16.82
C VAL A 129 7.55 6.34 15.82
N SER A 130 7.05 5.26 15.26
CA SER A 130 5.88 5.24 14.35
C SER A 130 6.01 6.02 13.04
N CYS A 131 6.96 5.69 12.21
CA CYS A 131 7.00 6.31 10.88
C CYS A 131 6.30 5.45 9.81
N ALA A 132 5.00 5.16 9.99
CA ALA A 132 4.15 4.72 8.89
C ALA A 132 3.88 5.88 7.89
N HIS A 133 4.84 6.82 7.79
CA HIS A 133 4.80 7.97 6.91
C HIS A 133 5.74 7.79 5.73
N CYS A 134 5.22 7.97 4.53
CA CYS A 134 6.06 8.01 3.35
C CYS A 134 6.81 9.35 3.27
N PRO A 135 8.15 9.38 3.36
CA PRO A 135 8.91 10.62 3.30
C PRO A 135 8.75 11.34 1.96
N TRP A 136 8.56 10.58 0.88
CA TRP A 136 8.35 11.13 -0.46
C TRP A 136 6.98 11.79 -0.61
N MET A 137 5.93 11.19 -0.06
CA MET A 137 4.58 11.79 -0.04
C MET A 137 4.55 13.06 0.83
N LYS A 138 5.29 13.08 1.93
CA LYS A 138 5.41 14.26 2.82
C LYS A 138 6.14 15.44 2.18
N MET A 139 6.85 15.24 1.07
CA MET A 139 7.39 16.34 0.29
C MET A 139 6.32 17.16 -0.44
N ASN A 140 5.11 16.62 -0.59
CA ASN A 140 3.99 17.33 -1.20
C ASN A 140 3.25 18.13 -0.13
N ASP A 141 3.57 19.40 -0.03
CA ASP A 141 2.89 20.37 0.82
C ASP A 141 2.09 21.39 -0.01
N LEU A 142 1.22 22.15 0.66
CA LEU A 142 0.37 23.13 -0.01
C LEU A 142 1.18 24.24 -0.70
N GLN A 143 2.31 24.65 -0.11
CA GLN A 143 3.16 25.71 -0.68
C GLN A 143 3.84 25.24 -1.97
N ARG A 144 4.35 24.01 -1.97
CA ARG A 144 4.94 23.39 -3.17
C ARG A 144 3.89 23.18 -4.25
N LEU A 145 2.69 22.74 -3.90
CA LEU A 145 1.58 22.61 -4.85
C LEU A 145 1.25 23.97 -5.50
N ILE A 146 1.16 25.04 -4.73
CA ILE A 146 0.93 26.39 -5.24
C ILE A 146 2.10 26.84 -6.15
N ALA A 147 3.34 26.56 -5.76
CA ALA A 147 4.52 26.89 -6.57
C ALA A 147 4.48 26.16 -7.92
N VAL A 148 4.20 24.88 -7.95
CA VAL A 148 4.08 24.08 -9.19
C VAL A 148 2.98 24.64 -10.09
N LEU A 149 1.82 24.97 -9.54
CA LEU A 149 0.71 25.53 -10.33
C LEU A 149 1.04 26.91 -10.92
N LYS A 150 1.89 27.69 -10.24
CA LYS A 150 2.34 29.00 -10.72
C LYS A 150 3.45 28.90 -11.77
N ALA A 151 4.48 28.12 -11.50
CA ALA A 151 5.68 28.03 -12.33
C ALA A 151 5.49 27.15 -13.56
N LYS A 152 4.72 26.04 -13.46
CA LYS A 152 4.47 25.05 -14.52
C LYS A 152 5.76 24.45 -15.12
N ASP A 153 6.85 24.46 -14.36
CA ASP A 153 8.21 24.07 -14.80
C ASP A 153 8.69 22.74 -14.22
N THR A 154 7.83 22.02 -13.52
CA THR A 154 8.15 20.75 -12.86
C THR A 154 7.82 19.51 -13.71
N GLN A 155 7.93 19.63 -15.02
CA GLN A 155 7.70 18.51 -15.92
C GLN A 155 8.81 17.46 -15.79
N VAL A 156 8.42 16.20 -15.68
CA VAL A 156 9.35 15.07 -15.75
C VAL A 156 9.58 14.72 -17.21
N HIS A 157 10.84 14.82 -17.64
CA HIS A 157 11.24 14.43 -18.99
C HIS A 157 11.79 13.00 -18.97
N ILE A 158 11.21 12.16 -19.80
CA ILE A 158 11.63 10.77 -20.00
C ILE A 158 12.03 10.61 -21.45
N ASP A 159 13.14 9.92 -21.68
CA ASP A 159 13.56 9.54 -23.05
C ASP A 159 12.40 8.90 -23.81
N GLU A 160 12.17 9.34 -25.05
CA GLU A 160 11.00 8.94 -25.83
C GLU A 160 10.96 7.44 -26.12
N ALA A 161 12.11 6.81 -26.36
CA ALA A 161 12.17 5.37 -26.59
C ALA A 161 11.80 4.58 -25.32
N ILE A 162 12.16 5.08 -24.15
CA ILE A 162 11.77 4.51 -22.86
C ILE A 162 10.28 4.73 -22.62
N ARG A 163 9.79 5.95 -22.86
CA ARG A 163 8.38 6.33 -22.66
C ARG A 163 7.43 5.46 -23.49
N VAL A 164 7.72 5.28 -24.77
CA VAL A 164 6.91 4.46 -25.68
C VAL A 164 6.84 3.01 -25.19
N ARG A 165 7.99 2.43 -24.83
CA ARG A 165 8.03 1.05 -24.32
C ARG A 165 7.31 0.91 -22.98
N ALA A 166 7.46 1.86 -22.08
CA ALA A 166 6.83 1.86 -20.76
C ALA A 166 5.31 2.08 -20.83
N ALA A 167 4.80 2.76 -21.85
CA ALA A 167 3.37 2.96 -22.03
C ALA A 167 2.63 1.68 -22.42
N VAL A 168 3.27 0.72 -23.08
CA VAL A 168 2.63 -0.51 -23.56
C VAL A 168 1.95 -1.32 -22.44
N PRO A 169 2.63 -1.70 -21.34
CA PRO A 169 2.00 -2.46 -20.26
C PRO A 169 0.89 -1.65 -19.56
N ILE A 170 1.05 -0.33 -19.44
CA ILE A 170 0.03 0.53 -18.84
C ILE A 170 -1.24 0.53 -19.71
N GLN A 171 -1.11 0.68 -21.03
CA GLN A 171 -2.24 0.65 -21.95
C GLN A 171 -2.97 -0.71 -21.93
N ARG A 172 -2.23 -1.81 -21.86
CA ARG A 172 -2.81 -3.16 -21.74
C ARG A 172 -3.61 -3.31 -20.45
N MET A 173 -3.07 -2.80 -19.33
CA MET A 173 -3.75 -2.83 -18.03
C MET A 173 -5.06 -2.03 -18.07
N VAL A 174 -5.03 -0.80 -18.62
CA VAL A 174 -6.23 0.05 -18.75
C VAL A 174 -7.29 -0.64 -19.64
N ALA A 175 -6.88 -1.16 -20.78
CA ALA A 175 -7.78 -1.89 -21.67
C ALA A 175 -8.43 -3.12 -21.01
N TYR A 176 -7.64 -3.85 -20.23
CA TYR A 176 -8.15 -5.00 -19.46
C TYR A 176 -9.17 -4.58 -18.38
N GLY A 177 -8.90 -3.49 -17.66
CA GLY A 177 -9.84 -2.94 -16.67
C GLY A 177 -11.17 -2.51 -17.30
N GLN A 178 -11.13 -1.87 -18.47
CA GLN A 178 -12.33 -1.44 -19.20
C GLN A 178 -13.21 -2.58 -19.71
N GLN A 179 -12.65 -3.78 -19.92
CA GLN A 179 -13.42 -4.95 -20.35
C GLN A 179 -14.19 -5.64 -19.22
N ARG A 180 -13.91 -5.26 -17.97
CA ARG A 180 -14.48 -5.90 -16.77
C ARG A 180 -15.39 -5.00 -15.93
N GLY A 181 -15.49 -3.73 -16.28
CA GLY A 181 -16.45 -2.77 -15.71
C GLY A 181 -17.67 -2.67 -16.60
#